data_34758bdccf03ad0b0624914ab2d7437e
#
_entry.id   34758bdccf03ad0b0624914ab2d7437e
#
_cell.length_a   1.000
_cell.length_b   1.000
_cell.length_c   1.000
_cell.angle_alpha   90.00
_cell.angle_beta   90.00
_cell.angle_gamma   90.00
#
_symmetry.space_group_name_H-M   'P 1'
#
loop_
_entity.id
_entity.type
_entity.pdbx_description
1 polymer ?
#
loop_
_entity_poly.entity_id
_entity_poly.type
_entity_poly.pdbx_seq_one_letter_code
_entity_poly.pdbx_strand_id
1 'polypeptide(L)'
;GYVTGNVFGREIEGSIPVKMLKTEVDKLLKTDHKGSQVMLEIDGQTYDALIKEVDFNPLAGRVDEIDFQALVSNEKVHSVAEIVIVNHDKVLEGVLQENMEEVNYRAYPSALVDKVEVDVSGLKVGDTIRIKDLSIAKDKDIDIKDDPEAVVLTVVAVHNGAVPETVAPEEETAEEEK
;
A
#
# COMPACT_ATOMS: atom_id res chain seq x y z
N GLY A 1 0.86 26.09 9.11
CA GLY A 1 2.19 25.60 8.79
C GLY A 1 2.32 25.21 7.34
N TYR A 2 3.53 24.88 6.95
CA TYR A 2 3.86 24.44 5.61
C TYR A 2 4.41 23.02 5.66
N VAL A 3 4.22 22.27 4.57
CA VAL A 3 4.89 21.01 4.28
C VAL A 3 5.88 21.29 3.16
N THR A 4 7.07 20.73 3.27
CA THR A 4 8.10 20.84 2.24
C THR A 4 8.06 19.65 1.29
N GLY A 5 8.73 19.75 0.16
CA GLY A 5 8.86 18.66 -0.79
C GLY A 5 9.70 19.05 -1.99
N ASN A 6 9.85 18.10 -2.89
CA ASN A 6 10.59 18.30 -4.12
C ASN A 6 9.76 17.83 -5.31
N VAL A 7 9.90 18.54 -6.41
CA VAL A 7 9.40 18.10 -7.71
C VAL A 7 10.60 17.80 -8.61
N PHE A 8 10.70 16.59 -9.08
CA PHE A 8 11.77 16.13 -9.96
C PHE A 8 11.18 15.42 -11.18
N GLY A 9 11.94 15.32 -12.23
CA GLY A 9 11.52 14.64 -13.44
C GLY A 9 12.50 14.84 -14.59
N ARG A 10 12.28 14.14 -15.68
CA ARG A 10 13.21 14.14 -16.81
C ARG A 10 13.36 15.50 -17.49
N GLU A 11 12.28 16.28 -17.52
CA GLU A 11 12.27 17.64 -18.12
C GLU A 11 12.67 18.73 -17.12
N ILE A 12 12.99 18.34 -15.87
CA ILE A 12 13.41 19.24 -14.81
C ILE A 12 14.91 19.03 -14.57
N GLU A 13 15.73 20.09 -14.73
CA GLU A 13 17.14 20.05 -14.37
C GLU A 13 17.28 20.01 -12.84
N GLY A 14 17.60 18.82 -12.31
CA GLY A 14 17.72 18.60 -10.86
C GLY A 14 16.36 18.39 -10.20
N SER A 15 16.04 19.23 -9.23
CA SER A 15 14.76 19.23 -8.54
C SER A 15 14.31 20.65 -8.20
N ILE A 16 13.00 20.86 -8.14
CA ILE A 16 12.39 22.12 -7.71
C ILE A 16 11.94 21.92 -6.26
N PRO A 17 12.58 22.58 -5.26
CA PRO A 17 12.09 22.55 -3.89
C PRO A 17 10.80 23.35 -3.79
N VAL A 18 9.79 22.77 -3.17
CA VAL A 18 8.47 23.37 -3.01
C VAL A 18 8.05 23.42 -1.54
N LYS A 19 7.20 24.36 -1.23
CA LYS A 19 6.48 24.43 0.04
C LYS A 19 4.99 24.58 -0.23
N MET A 20 4.20 23.81 0.47
CA MET A 20 2.75 23.77 0.32
C MET A 20 2.09 24.11 1.65
N LEU A 21 0.90 24.70 1.60
CA LEU A 21 0.10 24.89 2.81
C LEU A 21 -0.30 23.51 3.37
N LYS A 22 -0.08 23.32 4.68
CA LYS A 22 -0.50 22.08 5.35
C LYS A 22 -1.97 21.72 5.08
N THR A 23 -2.85 22.72 5.06
CA THR A 23 -4.28 22.54 4.81
C THR A 23 -4.59 22.01 3.41
N GLU A 24 -3.75 22.33 2.42
CA GLU A 24 -3.88 21.82 1.06
C GLU A 24 -3.36 20.40 0.96
N VAL A 25 -2.23 20.11 1.59
CA VAL A 25 -1.68 18.75 1.68
C VAL A 25 -2.64 17.82 2.44
N ASP A 26 -3.20 18.27 3.56
CA ASP A 26 -4.18 17.49 4.32
C ASP A 26 -5.48 17.22 3.52
N LYS A 27 -5.85 18.09 2.59
CA LYS A 27 -6.98 17.87 1.67
C LYS A 27 -6.60 16.90 0.56
N LEU A 28 -5.43 17.09 -0.03
CA LEU A 28 -4.90 16.22 -1.08
C LEU A 28 -4.84 14.77 -0.60
N LEU A 29 -4.21 14.53 0.53
CA LEU A 29 -4.02 13.18 1.08
C LEU A 29 -5.29 12.52 1.66
N LYS A 30 -6.45 13.18 1.58
CA LYS A 30 -7.75 12.54 1.85
C LYS A 30 -8.30 11.77 0.66
N THR A 31 -7.95 12.19 -0.55
CA THR A 31 -8.43 11.62 -1.81
C THR A 31 -7.34 10.91 -2.57
N ASP A 32 -6.11 11.39 -2.41
CA ASP A 32 -4.94 10.94 -3.15
C ASP A 32 -3.89 10.40 -2.18
N HIS A 33 -3.07 9.49 -2.66
CA HIS A 33 -2.02 8.83 -1.89
C HIS A 33 -0.79 8.59 -2.77
N LYS A 34 0.21 7.94 -2.24
CA LYS A 34 1.38 7.51 -3.02
C LYS A 34 0.92 6.73 -4.26
N GLY A 35 1.41 7.12 -5.43
CA GLY A 35 1.00 6.55 -6.71
C GLY A 35 -0.11 7.32 -7.44
N SER A 36 -0.81 8.25 -6.78
CA SER A 36 -1.83 9.09 -7.43
C SER A 36 -1.22 10.15 -8.32
N GLN A 37 -1.89 10.42 -9.46
CA GLN A 37 -1.55 11.49 -10.39
C GLN A 37 -2.25 12.78 -9.99
N VAL A 38 -1.51 13.87 -9.94
CA VAL A 38 -1.99 15.17 -9.47
C VAL A 38 -1.49 16.30 -10.37
N MET A 39 -2.24 17.40 -10.44
CA MET A 39 -1.81 18.60 -11.13
C MET A 39 -1.24 19.59 -10.12
N LEU A 40 0.03 19.96 -10.30
CA LEU A 40 0.72 20.93 -9.45
C LEU A 40 0.83 22.27 -10.18
N GLU A 41 0.50 23.36 -9.52
CA GLU A 41 0.79 24.70 -9.97
C GLU A 41 1.94 25.28 -9.13
N ILE A 42 3.06 25.57 -9.79
CA ILE A 42 4.28 26.09 -9.17
C ILE A 42 4.68 27.36 -9.93
N ASP A 43 4.68 28.49 -9.26
CA ASP A 43 5.05 29.81 -9.83
C ASP A 43 4.32 30.14 -11.15
N GLY A 44 3.04 29.72 -11.26
CA GLY A 44 2.21 29.95 -12.45
C GLY A 44 2.44 28.95 -13.59
N GLN A 45 3.25 27.93 -13.38
CA GLN A 45 3.40 26.80 -14.30
C GLN A 45 2.70 25.56 -13.74
N THR A 46 2.01 24.85 -14.62
CA THR A 46 1.29 23.63 -14.26
C THR A 46 2.10 22.40 -14.67
N TYR A 47 2.28 21.48 -13.73
CA TYR A 47 2.97 20.22 -13.92
C TYR A 47 2.00 19.06 -13.65
N ASP A 48 1.96 18.11 -14.58
CA ASP A 48 1.35 16.81 -14.34
C ASP A 48 2.36 15.96 -13.55
N ALA A 49 1.99 15.50 -12.39
CA ALA A 49 2.93 14.86 -11.47
C ALA A 49 2.31 13.65 -10.75
N LEU A 50 3.17 12.74 -10.37
CA LEU A 50 2.86 11.58 -9.54
C LEU A 50 3.31 11.87 -8.10
N ILE A 51 2.47 11.56 -7.12
CA ILE A 51 2.89 11.53 -5.71
C ILE A 51 3.83 10.34 -5.54
N LYS A 52 5.12 10.63 -5.35
CA LYS A 52 6.16 9.61 -5.31
C LYS A 52 6.38 9.07 -3.91
N GLU A 53 6.43 9.98 -2.95
CA GLU A 53 6.67 9.65 -1.55
C GLU A 53 5.94 10.63 -0.64
N VAL A 54 5.48 10.13 0.49
CA VAL A 54 4.85 10.92 1.56
C VAL A 54 5.51 10.50 2.85
N ASP A 55 6.27 11.42 3.45
CA ASP A 55 6.87 11.21 4.78
C ASP A 55 5.90 11.67 5.87
N PHE A 56 5.27 10.70 6.50
CA PHE A 56 4.33 10.94 7.58
C PHE A 56 4.98 10.68 8.92
N ASN A 57 4.97 11.70 9.78
CA ASN A 57 5.46 11.61 11.16
C ASN A 57 4.32 11.18 12.11
N PRO A 58 4.28 9.91 12.53
CA PRO A 58 3.19 9.40 13.36
C PRO A 58 3.17 9.99 14.76
N LEU A 59 4.32 10.39 15.30
CA LEU A 59 4.43 11.01 16.64
C LEU A 59 3.86 12.43 16.65
N ALA A 60 4.08 13.17 15.56
CA ALA A 60 3.57 14.53 15.41
C ALA A 60 2.17 14.56 14.75
N GLY A 61 1.69 13.44 14.20
CA GLY A 61 0.42 13.34 13.50
C GLY A 61 0.35 14.26 12.28
N ARG A 62 1.46 14.37 11.53
CA ARG A 62 1.55 15.28 10.38
C ARG A 62 2.45 14.72 9.29
N VAL A 63 2.24 15.23 8.09
CA VAL A 63 3.17 15.05 6.97
C VAL A 63 4.30 16.08 7.11
N ASP A 64 5.53 15.62 7.06
CA ASP A 64 6.73 16.47 7.11
C ASP A 64 7.24 16.79 5.71
N GLU A 65 7.19 15.81 4.78
CA GLU A 65 7.64 15.96 3.39
C GLU A 65 6.72 15.23 2.42
N ILE A 66 6.63 15.73 1.18
CA ILE A 66 5.93 15.08 0.08
C ILE A 66 6.67 15.33 -1.24
N ASP A 67 7.09 14.25 -1.89
CA ASP A 67 7.85 14.31 -3.13
C ASP A 67 6.99 13.95 -4.34
N PHE A 68 7.20 14.69 -5.43
CA PHE A 68 6.48 14.53 -6.67
C PHE A 68 7.43 14.24 -7.84
N GLN A 69 7.01 13.36 -8.72
CA GLN A 69 7.68 13.10 -9.98
C GLN A 69 6.86 13.70 -11.13
N ALA A 70 7.41 14.70 -11.83
CA ALA A 70 6.79 15.25 -13.03
C ALA A 70 6.71 14.18 -14.14
N LEU A 71 5.57 14.10 -14.78
CA LEU A 71 5.25 13.08 -15.77
C LEU A 71 5.50 13.59 -17.19
N VAL A 72 5.99 12.69 -18.04
CA VAL A 72 6.15 12.91 -19.49
C VAL A 72 5.34 11.85 -20.21
N SER A 73 4.45 12.27 -21.11
CA SER A 73 3.43 11.43 -21.74
C SER A 73 3.97 10.16 -22.45
N ASN A 74 5.19 10.23 -22.96
CA ASN A 74 5.82 9.15 -23.72
C ASN A 74 6.86 8.36 -22.92
N GLU A 75 6.89 8.51 -21.61
CA GLU A 75 7.81 7.81 -20.73
C GLU A 75 7.05 6.98 -19.69
N LYS A 76 7.45 5.70 -19.54
CA LYS A 76 6.94 4.84 -18.48
C LYS A 76 7.56 5.23 -17.14
N VAL A 77 6.73 5.44 -16.15
CA VAL A 77 7.14 5.76 -14.78
C VAL A 77 6.87 4.59 -13.84
N HIS A 78 7.67 4.50 -12.80
CA HIS A 78 7.42 3.56 -11.70
C HIS A 78 6.40 4.16 -10.75
N SER A 79 5.35 3.41 -10.48
CA SER A 79 4.31 3.76 -9.54
C SER A 79 3.95 2.59 -8.65
N VAL A 80 3.09 2.84 -7.69
CA VAL A 80 2.47 1.83 -6.83
C VAL A 80 0.97 1.96 -6.92
N ALA A 81 0.27 0.82 -6.81
CA ALA A 81 -1.17 0.77 -6.71
C ALA A 81 -1.54 0.18 -5.35
N GLU A 82 -2.40 0.88 -4.60
CA GLU A 82 -2.92 0.41 -3.33
C GLU A 82 -3.90 -0.74 -3.56
N ILE A 83 -3.78 -1.81 -2.78
CA ILE A 83 -4.71 -2.94 -2.82
C ILE A 83 -5.88 -2.63 -1.89
N VAL A 84 -7.07 -2.52 -2.47
CA VAL A 84 -8.31 -2.27 -1.72
C VAL A 84 -9.15 -3.54 -1.70
N ILE A 85 -9.33 -4.13 -0.53
CA ILE A 85 -10.17 -5.30 -0.35
C ILE A 85 -11.63 -4.89 -0.25
N VAL A 86 -12.46 -5.44 -1.15
CA VAL A 86 -13.89 -5.20 -1.15
C VAL A 86 -14.67 -6.45 -0.76
N ASN A 87 -15.83 -6.28 -0.14
CA ASN A 87 -16.72 -7.35 0.32
C ASN A 87 -16.11 -8.29 1.38
N HIS A 88 -15.23 -7.77 2.23
CA HIS A 88 -14.59 -8.57 3.29
C HIS A 88 -15.59 -9.18 4.28
N ASP A 89 -16.74 -8.54 4.49
CA ASP A 89 -17.86 -8.99 5.32
C ASP A 89 -18.59 -10.22 4.75
N LYS A 90 -18.35 -10.54 3.49
CA LYS A 90 -18.96 -11.73 2.82
C LYS A 90 -18.09 -12.97 2.94
N VAL A 91 -16.92 -12.89 3.53
CA VAL A 91 -16.12 -14.07 3.87
C VAL A 91 -16.76 -14.73 5.09
N LEU A 92 -17.44 -15.85 4.86
CA LEU A 92 -18.30 -16.51 5.87
C LEU A 92 -17.50 -17.28 6.92
N GLU A 93 -16.33 -17.78 6.56
CA GLU A 93 -15.49 -18.62 7.41
C GLU A 93 -14.03 -18.19 7.27
N GLY A 94 -13.41 -17.77 8.37
CA GLY A 94 -12.00 -17.41 8.39
C GLY A 94 -11.72 -15.92 8.59
N VAL A 95 -10.44 -15.61 8.66
CA VAL A 95 -9.90 -14.25 8.74
C VAL A 95 -9.03 -13.98 7.52
N LEU A 96 -9.17 -12.80 6.95
CA LEU A 96 -8.29 -12.36 5.87
C LEU A 96 -6.92 -11.97 6.45
N GLN A 97 -5.89 -12.60 5.94
CA GLN A 97 -4.51 -12.22 6.19
C GLN A 97 -3.98 -11.50 4.97
N GLU A 98 -3.79 -10.21 5.09
CA GLU A 98 -3.17 -9.37 4.06
C GLU A 98 -1.65 -9.50 4.18
N ASN A 99 -0.99 -9.87 3.09
CA ASN A 99 0.46 -9.97 3.03
C ASN A 99 1.09 -8.83 2.26
N MET A 100 0.31 -8.15 1.40
CA MET A 100 0.73 -7.00 0.62
C MET A 100 -0.38 -5.95 0.60
N GLU A 101 -0.01 -4.70 0.83
CA GLU A 101 -0.93 -3.55 0.81
C GLU A 101 -0.82 -2.77 -0.50
N GLU A 102 0.30 -2.90 -1.22
CA GLU A 102 0.56 -2.20 -2.47
C GLU A 102 1.28 -3.09 -3.48
N VAL A 103 1.12 -2.79 -4.77
CA VAL A 103 1.79 -3.46 -5.89
C VAL A 103 2.65 -2.46 -6.65
N ASN A 104 3.92 -2.80 -6.86
CA ASN A 104 4.84 -2.01 -7.64
C ASN A 104 4.71 -2.34 -9.13
N TYR A 105 4.56 -1.32 -9.94
CA TYR A 105 4.41 -1.47 -11.38
C TYR A 105 5.05 -0.32 -12.15
N ARG A 106 5.12 -0.46 -13.46
CA ARG A 106 5.60 0.56 -14.38
C ARG A 106 4.61 0.71 -15.52
N ALA A 107 4.18 1.95 -15.78
CA ALA A 107 3.24 2.25 -16.85
C ALA A 107 3.47 3.64 -17.45
N TYR A 108 2.83 3.92 -18.59
CA TYR A 108 2.73 5.27 -19.10
C TYR A 108 1.76 6.11 -18.24
N PRO A 109 1.91 7.43 -18.19
CA PRO A 109 1.01 8.30 -17.43
C PRO A 109 -0.48 8.08 -17.72
N SER A 110 -0.82 7.75 -18.98
CA SER A 110 -2.20 7.44 -19.40
C SER A 110 -2.77 6.13 -18.85
N ALA A 111 -1.91 5.23 -18.35
CA ALA A 111 -2.27 3.91 -17.82
C ALA A 111 -1.95 3.78 -16.32
N LEU A 112 -1.75 4.90 -15.64
CA LEU A 112 -1.54 4.89 -14.19
C LEU A 112 -2.81 4.49 -13.45
N VAL A 113 -2.65 3.60 -12.48
CA VAL A 113 -3.71 3.10 -11.59
C VAL A 113 -3.26 3.31 -10.16
N ASP A 114 -4.02 4.01 -9.39
CA ASP A 114 -3.71 4.29 -7.99
C ASP A 114 -4.28 3.24 -7.02
N LYS A 115 -5.38 2.56 -7.40
CA LYS A 115 -6.03 1.53 -6.60
C LYS A 115 -6.38 0.29 -7.41
N VAL A 116 -6.22 -0.87 -6.78
CA VAL A 116 -6.64 -2.17 -7.32
C VAL A 116 -7.63 -2.81 -6.37
N GLU A 117 -8.88 -2.91 -6.80
CA GLU A 117 -9.91 -3.57 -6.01
C GLU A 117 -9.80 -5.09 -6.11
N VAL A 118 -9.81 -5.75 -4.96
CA VAL A 118 -9.78 -7.21 -4.82
C VAL A 118 -11.05 -7.66 -4.15
N ASP A 119 -11.92 -8.30 -4.91
CA ASP A 119 -13.17 -8.86 -4.40
C ASP A 119 -12.90 -10.22 -3.72
N VAL A 120 -13.16 -10.28 -2.44
CA VAL A 120 -12.98 -11.49 -1.62
C VAL A 120 -14.29 -12.23 -1.36
N SER A 121 -15.39 -11.80 -2.00
CA SER A 121 -16.67 -12.48 -1.88
C SER A 121 -16.58 -13.92 -2.40
N GLY A 122 -16.97 -14.88 -1.56
CA GLY A 122 -16.96 -16.30 -1.91
C GLY A 122 -15.63 -17.03 -1.73
N LEU A 123 -14.59 -16.36 -1.22
CA LEU A 123 -13.37 -17.03 -0.80
C LEU A 123 -13.62 -17.89 0.44
N LYS A 124 -12.91 -19.02 0.51
CA LYS A 124 -12.97 -20.00 1.60
C LYS A 124 -11.64 -20.07 2.32
N VAL A 125 -11.66 -20.63 3.52
CA VAL A 125 -10.44 -20.95 4.28
C VAL A 125 -9.47 -21.78 3.42
N GLY A 126 -8.25 -21.28 3.30
CA GLY A 126 -7.18 -21.84 2.47
C GLY A 126 -7.05 -21.22 1.09
N ASP A 127 -8.02 -20.42 0.65
CA ASP A 127 -7.89 -19.70 -0.62
C ASP A 127 -6.84 -18.58 -0.50
N THR A 128 -6.12 -18.39 -1.61
CA THR A 128 -5.04 -17.41 -1.70
C THR A 128 -5.17 -16.63 -2.99
N ILE A 129 -5.08 -15.31 -2.92
CA ILE A 129 -4.99 -14.43 -4.09
C ILE A 129 -3.55 -14.01 -4.29
N ARG A 130 -3.07 -14.10 -5.52
CA ARG A 130 -1.72 -13.72 -5.93
C ARG A 130 -1.76 -12.52 -6.87
N ILE A 131 -0.61 -11.89 -7.07
CA ILE A 131 -0.49 -10.72 -7.97
C ILE A 131 -1.01 -11.02 -9.36
N LYS A 132 -0.72 -12.20 -9.91
CA LYS A 132 -1.21 -12.63 -11.25
C LYS A 132 -2.72 -12.68 -11.39
N ASP A 133 -3.45 -12.78 -10.27
CA ASP A 133 -4.92 -12.88 -10.25
C ASP A 133 -5.57 -11.49 -10.24
N LEU A 134 -4.80 -10.44 -9.96
CA LEU A 134 -5.26 -9.06 -9.92
C LEU A 134 -5.66 -8.55 -11.30
N SER A 135 -6.58 -7.58 -11.34
CA SER A 135 -7.01 -6.94 -12.58
C SER A 135 -5.87 -6.26 -13.32
N ILE A 136 -4.98 -5.60 -12.58
CA ILE A 136 -3.80 -4.89 -13.09
C ILE A 136 -2.81 -5.84 -13.81
N ALA A 137 -2.74 -7.11 -13.40
CA ALA A 137 -1.85 -8.09 -14.03
C ALA A 137 -2.31 -8.53 -15.43
N LYS A 138 -3.54 -8.22 -15.79
CA LYS A 138 -4.12 -8.56 -17.11
C LYS A 138 -3.99 -7.41 -18.10
N ASP A 139 -3.59 -6.24 -17.65
CA ASP A 139 -3.39 -5.07 -18.50
C ASP A 139 -2.03 -5.13 -19.19
N LYS A 140 -2.03 -4.97 -20.52
CA LYS A 140 -0.82 -5.04 -21.35
C LYS A 140 0.04 -3.78 -21.28
N ASP A 141 -0.53 -2.67 -20.85
CA ASP A 141 0.15 -1.37 -20.76
C ASP A 141 0.87 -1.20 -19.42
N ILE A 142 0.65 -2.15 -18.50
CA ILE A 142 1.20 -2.16 -17.16
C ILE A 142 2.23 -3.28 -17.01
N ASP A 143 3.45 -2.90 -16.62
CA ASP A 143 4.53 -3.85 -16.32
C ASP A 143 4.64 -4.01 -14.80
N ILE A 144 4.13 -5.10 -14.24
CA ILE A 144 4.29 -5.41 -12.81
C ILE A 144 5.74 -5.71 -12.51
N LYS A 145 6.26 -5.16 -11.41
CA LYS A 145 7.65 -5.35 -10.97
C LYS A 145 7.78 -6.38 -9.85
N ASP A 146 6.71 -6.61 -9.13
CA ASP A 146 6.68 -7.64 -8.09
C ASP A 146 6.51 -9.03 -8.69
N ASP A 147 6.86 -10.05 -7.92
CA ASP A 147 6.74 -11.44 -8.34
C ASP A 147 5.27 -11.80 -8.58
N PRO A 148 4.87 -12.25 -9.79
CA PRO A 148 3.49 -12.65 -10.08
C PRO A 148 2.95 -13.75 -9.17
N GLU A 149 3.82 -14.58 -8.60
CA GLU A 149 3.45 -15.65 -7.67
C GLU A 149 3.38 -15.19 -6.20
N ALA A 150 3.78 -13.94 -5.91
CA ALA A 150 3.67 -13.38 -4.57
C ALA A 150 2.22 -13.36 -4.10
N VAL A 151 2.04 -13.72 -2.84
CA VAL A 151 0.72 -13.82 -2.19
C VAL A 151 0.30 -12.43 -1.73
N VAL A 152 -0.84 -11.97 -2.24
CA VAL A 152 -1.46 -10.70 -1.85
C VAL A 152 -2.25 -10.88 -0.56
N LEU A 153 -3.12 -11.88 -0.53
CA LEU A 153 -3.92 -12.21 0.66
C LEU A 153 -4.20 -13.71 0.74
N THR A 154 -4.47 -14.17 1.95
CA THR A 154 -4.87 -15.56 2.23
C THR A 154 -6.02 -15.55 3.23
N VAL A 155 -6.98 -16.47 3.06
CA VAL A 155 -8.04 -16.72 4.04
C VAL A 155 -7.57 -17.80 5.00
N VAL A 156 -7.35 -17.46 6.26
CA VAL A 156 -6.92 -18.40 7.29
C VAL A 156 -8.06 -18.80 8.23
N ALA A 157 -8.04 -20.03 8.74
CA ALA A 157 -9.03 -20.46 9.70
C ALA A 157 -8.89 -19.67 11.02
N VAL A 158 -10.02 -19.32 11.63
CA VAL A 158 -10.03 -18.80 12.98
C VAL A 158 -9.69 -19.95 13.93
N HIS A 159 -8.45 -20.03 14.38
CA HIS A 159 -8.11 -20.86 15.51
C HIS A 159 -8.56 -20.15 16.78
N ASN A 160 -9.73 -20.53 17.30
CA ASN A 160 -10.02 -20.31 18.71
C ASN A 160 -9.04 -21.21 19.49
N GLY A 161 -7.86 -20.69 19.73
CA GLY A 161 -6.86 -21.32 20.56
C GLY A 161 -7.46 -21.49 21.96
N ALA A 162 -7.93 -22.69 22.27
CA ALA A 162 -8.01 -23.11 23.65
C ALA A 162 -6.60 -22.93 24.21
N VAL A 163 -6.47 -22.06 25.21
CA VAL A 163 -5.25 -21.91 25.99
C VAL A 163 -4.93 -23.32 26.51
N PRO A 164 -3.75 -23.91 26.27
CA PRO A 164 -3.40 -25.17 26.90
C PRO A 164 -3.36 -24.90 28.39
N GLU A 165 -4.25 -25.55 29.13
CA GLU A 165 -4.18 -25.62 30.58
C GLU A 165 -2.77 -26.11 30.95
N THR A 166 -2.05 -25.25 31.62
CA THR A 166 -0.76 -25.56 32.22
C THR A 166 -1.02 -26.67 33.24
N VAL A 167 -0.63 -27.88 32.90
CA VAL A 167 -0.56 -28.98 33.85
C VAL A 167 0.47 -28.59 34.89
N ALA A 168 0.03 -28.36 36.11
CA ALA A 168 0.89 -28.13 37.24
C ALA A 168 1.80 -29.37 37.43
N PRO A 169 3.08 -29.20 37.76
CA PRO A 169 3.93 -30.34 38.07
C PRO A 169 3.47 -30.96 39.41
N GLU A 170 3.18 -32.26 39.37
CA GLU A 170 3.01 -33.09 40.58
C GLU A 170 4.31 -33.05 41.39
N GLU A 171 4.19 -32.63 42.64
CA GLU A 171 5.25 -32.78 43.63
C GLU A 171 5.44 -34.28 43.91
N GLU A 172 6.56 -34.80 43.47
CA GLU A 172 7.07 -36.09 43.92
C GLU A 172 7.62 -35.94 45.35
N THR A 173 6.87 -36.41 46.33
CA THR A 173 7.33 -36.57 47.69
C THR A 173 8.32 -37.72 47.73
N ALA A 174 9.61 -37.42 47.87
CA ALA A 174 10.62 -38.41 48.24
C ALA A 174 10.49 -38.70 49.70
N GLU A 175 10.07 -39.94 50.01
CA GLU A 175 10.22 -40.53 51.34
C GLU A 175 11.70 -40.90 51.54
N GLU A 176 12.29 -40.27 52.54
CA GLU A 176 13.58 -40.67 53.11
C GLU A 176 13.35 -41.74 54.14
N GLU A 177 13.87 -42.98 53.91
CA GLU A 177 14.03 -44.00 54.90
C GLU A 177 15.49 -44.12 55.34
N LYS A 178 15.73 -43.74 56.61
CA LYS A 178 16.76 -44.16 57.49
C LYS A 178 18.15 -43.55 57.43
#